data_e70284873a1cbffc84890382ca460925
#
_entry.id   e70284873a1cbffc84890382ca460925
#
_cell.length_a   1.000
_cell.length_b   1.000
_cell.length_c   1.000
_cell.angle_alpha   90.00
_cell.angle_beta   90.00
_cell.angle_gamma   90.00
#
_symmetry.space_group_name_H-M   'P 1'
#
loop_
_entity.id
_entity.type
_entity.pdbx_description
1 polymer ?
#
loop_
_entity_poly.entity_id
_entity_poly.type
_entity_poly.pdbx_seq_one_letter_code
_entity_poly.pdbx_strand_id
1 'polypeptide(L)'
;MKAKPKTDSAKATRAKPADLWKLRLYVAGQTPKSLAAFANLKRLCDDHLKGRYTIEVIDLVETPRLAKDDQILAIPTLVRKLPLPVRKLIGDLSNTERVLVGLDLIPVPRTSA
;
A
#
# COMPACT_ATOMS: atom_id res chain seq x y z
N MET A 1 -2.94 -6.88 23.16
CA MET A 1 -2.72 -6.53 22.87
C MET A 1 -2.78 -6.09 22.35
N LYS A 2 -2.78 -5.97 22.39
CA LYS A 2 -2.74 -5.42 22.01
C LYS A 2 -2.52 -4.87 21.31
N ALA A 3 -2.35 -4.54 21.10
CA ALA A 3 -2.01 -3.89 20.51
C ALA A 3 -1.84 -3.38 19.89
N LYS A 4 -1.79 -3.44 19.83
CA LYS A 4 -1.63 -2.77 19.21
C LYS A 4 -1.42 -2.03 18.84
N PRO A 5 -0.91 -2.12 18.68
CA PRO A 5 -0.61 -1.06 18.45
C PRO A 5 -1.48 -0.30 17.97
N LYS A 6 -2.03 -0.25 18.25
CA LYS A 6 -2.90 0.50 17.87
C LYS A 6 -2.78 1.72 18.35
N THR A 7 -2.00 1.94 19.16
CA THR A 7 -1.92 3.10 19.68
C THR A 7 -1.45 4.09 18.85
N ASP A 8 -0.57 3.87 18.14
CA ASP A 8 -0.19 4.80 17.22
C ASP A 8 -1.33 5.06 16.46
N SER A 9 -2.19 4.20 16.42
CA SER A 9 -3.31 4.49 15.70
C SER A 9 -4.10 5.54 16.35
N ALA A 10 -3.89 5.84 17.54
CA ALA A 10 -4.65 6.89 18.15
C ALA A 10 -4.45 8.18 17.43
N LYS A 11 -3.31 8.42 16.88
CA LYS A 11 -3.13 9.62 16.16
C LYS A 11 -3.86 9.57 14.89
N ALA A 12 -3.89 8.46 14.27
CA ALA A 12 -4.59 8.35 13.02
C ALA A 12 -6.06 8.55 13.22
N THR A 13 -6.57 8.35 14.43
CA THR A 13 -7.99 8.50 14.61
C THR A 13 -8.44 9.93 14.50
N ARG A 14 -7.55 10.88 14.43
CA ARG A 14 -7.98 12.23 14.22
C ARG A 14 -8.47 12.40 12.82
N ALA A 15 -8.06 11.57 11.89
CA ALA A 15 -8.56 11.64 10.55
C ALA A 15 -9.90 10.94 10.51
N LYS A 16 -10.83 11.43 9.70
CA LYS A 16 -12.10 10.76 9.55
C LYS A 16 -11.86 9.43 8.90
N PRO A 17 -12.65 8.41 9.23
CA PRO A 17 -12.46 7.10 8.62
C PRO A 17 -12.43 7.15 7.10
N ALA A 18 -13.21 8.04 6.49
CA ALA A 18 -13.23 8.15 5.04
C ALA A 18 -11.92 8.69 4.50
N ASP A 19 -11.12 9.34 5.33
CA ASP A 19 -9.85 9.91 4.88
C ASP A 19 -8.68 8.96 5.13
N LEU A 20 -8.92 7.82 5.75
CA LEU A 20 -7.85 6.89 6.02
C LEU A 20 -7.63 5.97 4.85
N TRP A 21 -6.38 5.79 4.51
CA TRP A 21 -6.01 4.88 3.43
C TRP A 21 -5.58 3.54 4.02
N LYS A 22 -6.11 2.48 3.47
CA LYS A 22 -5.74 1.15 3.90
C LYS A 22 -5.04 0.47 2.75
N LEU A 23 -3.78 0.17 2.94
CA LEU A 23 -2.94 -0.41 1.90
C LEU A 23 -2.46 -1.78 2.34
N ARG A 24 -2.40 -2.70 1.40
CA ARG A 24 -1.92 -4.04 1.68
C ARG A 24 -0.84 -4.38 0.66
N LEU A 25 0.33 -4.75 1.14
CA LEU A 25 1.45 -5.09 0.27
C LEU A 25 1.71 -6.58 0.37
N TYR A 26 1.58 -7.27 -0.75
CA TYR A 26 1.86 -8.71 -0.82
C TYR A 26 3.29 -8.91 -1.28
N VAL A 27 4.06 -9.68 -0.51
CA VAL A 27 5.46 -9.92 -0.79
C VAL A 27 5.75 -11.41 -0.69
N ALA A 28 6.93 -11.82 -1.11
CA ALA A 28 7.37 -13.20 -0.98
C ALA A 28 8.70 -13.19 -0.25
N GLY A 29 8.64 -13.23 1.07
CA GLY A 29 9.82 -13.21 1.89
C GLY A 29 10.53 -11.87 1.80
N GLN A 30 11.83 -11.90 2.04
CA GLN A 30 12.61 -10.66 2.05
C GLN A 30 13.50 -10.55 0.83
N THR A 31 12.90 -10.73 -0.33
CA THR A 31 13.66 -10.57 -1.58
C THR A 31 13.96 -9.09 -1.78
N PRO A 32 15.00 -8.78 -2.55
CA PRO A 32 15.32 -7.36 -2.82
C PRO A 32 14.14 -6.58 -3.38
N LYS A 33 13.35 -7.18 -4.25
CA LYS A 33 12.20 -6.48 -4.81
C LYS A 33 11.14 -6.22 -3.77
N SER A 34 10.89 -7.18 -2.88
CA SER A 34 9.90 -6.99 -1.83
C SER A 34 10.33 -5.93 -0.84
N LEU A 35 11.62 -5.93 -0.47
CA LEU A 35 12.12 -4.92 0.44
C LEU A 35 12.07 -3.53 -0.20
N ALA A 36 12.40 -3.45 -1.48
CA ALA A 36 12.34 -2.17 -2.19
C ALA A 36 10.91 -1.67 -2.27
N ALA A 37 9.97 -2.57 -2.52
CA ALA A 37 8.57 -2.18 -2.60
C ALA A 37 8.10 -1.58 -1.28
N PHE A 38 8.45 -2.21 -0.16
CA PHE A 38 8.03 -1.68 1.13
C PHE A 38 8.66 -0.32 1.40
N ALA A 39 9.96 -0.18 1.14
CA ALA A 39 10.64 1.08 1.39
C ALA A 39 10.07 2.20 0.52
N ASN A 40 9.81 1.91 -0.74
CA ASN A 40 9.25 2.90 -1.64
C ASN A 40 7.84 3.29 -1.21
N LEU A 41 7.04 2.31 -0.81
CA LEU A 41 5.67 2.58 -0.37
C LEU A 41 5.68 3.44 0.89
N LYS A 42 6.52 3.10 1.85
CA LYS A 42 6.59 3.85 3.10
C LYS A 42 6.95 5.31 2.84
N ARG A 43 7.94 5.51 1.98
CA ARG A 43 8.34 6.88 1.66
C ARG A 43 7.22 7.65 0.99
N LEU A 44 6.53 7.02 0.03
CA LEU A 44 5.45 7.70 -0.64
C LEU A 44 4.31 8.04 0.32
N CYS A 45 3.99 7.13 1.21
CA CYS A 45 2.93 7.38 2.17
C CYS A 45 3.30 8.48 3.14
N ASP A 46 4.56 8.50 3.58
CA ASP A 46 4.99 9.56 4.48
C ASP A 46 4.97 10.92 3.79
N ASP A 47 5.27 10.95 2.49
CA ASP A 47 5.28 12.20 1.74
C ASP A 47 3.87 12.69 1.41
N HIS A 48 2.96 11.79 1.10
CA HIS A 48 1.67 12.16 0.56
C HIS A 48 0.47 11.89 1.48
N LEU A 49 0.62 11.00 2.44
CA LEU A 49 -0.49 10.58 3.28
C LEU A 49 -0.15 10.65 4.77
N LYS A 50 0.58 11.67 5.16
CA LYS A 50 1.03 11.78 6.54
C LYS A 50 -0.07 11.48 7.55
N GLY A 51 0.13 10.43 8.32
CA GLY A 51 -0.79 10.10 9.41
C GLY A 51 -2.16 9.61 8.98
N ARG A 52 -2.37 9.40 7.68
CA ARG A 52 -3.68 8.99 7.20
C ARG A 52 -3.63 7.67 6.45
N TYR A 53 -2.75 6.76 6.86
CA TYR A 53 -2.64 5.49 6.17
C TYR A 53 -2.27 4.38 7.12
N THR A 54 -2.59 3.15 6.73
CA THR A 54 -2.06 1.96 7.38
C THR A 54 -1.55 1.06 6.29
N ILE A 55 -0.47 0.35 6.55
CA ILE A 55 0.10 -0.60 5.61
C ILE A 55 0.13 -1.96 6.29
N GLU A 56 -0.50 -2.94 5.65
CA GLU A 56 -0.45 -4.31 6.11
C GLU A 56 0.43 -5.07 5.13
N VAL A 57 1.47 -5.73 5.62
CA VAL A 57 2.37 -6.50 4.76
C VAL A 57 2.00 -7.97 4.91
N ILE A 58 1.76 -8.64 3.80
CA ILE A 58 1.42 -10.06 3.80
C ILE A 58 2.49 -10.83 3.07
N ASP A 59 3.13 -11.73 3.79
CA ASP A 59 4.19 -12.56 3.21
C ASP A 59 3.53 -13.85 2.72
N LEU A 60 3.48 -14.02 1.40
CA LEU A 60 2.83 -15.17 0.82
C LEU A 60 3.64 -16.45 0.92
N VAL A 61 4.88 -16.34 1.38
CA VAL A 61 5.63 -17.55 1.69
C VAL A 61 5.05 -18.16 2.95
N GLU A 62 4.64 -17.32 3.90
CA GLU A 62 4.09 -17.82 5.16
C GLU A 62 2.60 -18.09 5.09
N THR A 63 1.85 -17.30 4.36
CA THR A 63 0.42 -17.51 4.27
C THR A 63 -0.04 -17.40 2.83
N PRO A 64 0.32 -18.40 2.00
CA PRO A 64 0.00 -18.32 0.58
C PRO A 64 -1.49 -18.28 0.26
N ARG A 65 -2.32 -18.79 1.14
CA ARG A 65 -3.76 -18.76 0.87
C ARG A 65 -4.32 -17.36 0.81
N LEU A 66 -3.63 -16.39 1.41
CA LEU A 66 -4.13 -15.03 1.42
C LEU A 66 -4.04 -14.36 0.05
N ALA A 67 -3.31 -14.96 -0.89
CA ALA A 67 -3.28 -14.41 -2.23
C ALA A 67 -4.65 -14.42 -2.88
N LYS A 68 -5.53 -15.32 -2.45
CA LYS A 68 -6.85 -15.41 -3.04
C LYS A 68 -7.73 -14.22 -2.66
N ASP A 69 -7.50 -13.65 -1.51
CA ASP A 69 -8.34 -12.54 -1.03
C ASP A 69 -8.39 -11.39 -2.02
N ASP A 70 -7.27 -11.06 -2.61
CA ASP A 70 -7.19 -9.95 -3.55
C ASP A 70 -6.77 -10.42 -4.92
N GLN A 71 -6.86 -11.72 -5.18
CA GLN A 71 -6.52 -12.32 -6.48
C GLN A 71 -5.13 -11.90 -6.92
N ILE A 72 -4.15 -12.17 -6.07
CA ILE A 72 -2.77 -11.78 -6.36
C ILE A 72 -2.13 -12.78 -7.30
N LEU A 73 -1.68 -12.28 -8.45
CA LEU A 73 -1.08 -13.12 -9.48
C LEU A 73 0.41 -12.85 -9.65
N ALA A 74 0.93 -11.85 -9.01
CA ALA A 74 2.34 -11.51 -9.10
C ALA A 74 2.80 -10.88 -7.80
N ILE A 75 4.11 -10.84 -7.55
CA ILE A 75 4.67 -10.30 -6.31
C ILE A 75 5.88 -9.48 -6.67
N PRO A 76 6.10 -8.33 -6.05
CA PRO A 76 5.22 -7.73 -5.06
C PRO A 76 4.03 -7.05 -5.70
N THR A 77 2.93 -6.99 -4.98
CA THR A 77 1.72 -6.30 -5.44
C THR A 77 1.17 -5.45 -4.31
N LEU A 78 0.88 -4.21 -4.62
CA LEU A 78 0.25 -3.30 -3.67
C LEU A 78 -1.22 -3.20 -3.98
N VAL A 79 -2.06 -3.32 -2.96
CA VAL A 79 -3.50 -3.20 -3.10
C VAL A 79 -3.98 -2.05 -2.24
N ARG A 80 -4.70 -1.09 -2.84
CA ARG A 80 -5.37 -0.06 -2.05
C ARG A 80 -6.76 -0.58 -1.72
N LYS A 81 -6.95 -0.93 -0.46
CA LYS A 81 -8.26 -1.45 -0.02
C LYS A 81 -9.21 -0.30 0.24
N LEU A 82 -8.71 0.79 0.76
CA LEU A 82 -9.50 2.00 1.01
C LEU A 82 -8.65 3.20 0.66
N PRO A 83 -9.23 4.25 0.14
CA PRO A 83 -10.64 4.40 -0.25
C PRO A 83 -10.95 3.61 -1.51
N LEU A 84 -12.21 3.32 -1.68
CA LEU A 84 -12.65 2.64 -2.89
C LEU A 84 -12.58 3.59 -4.08
N PRO A 85 -12.43 3.04 -5.27
CA PRO A 85 -12.39 1.62 -5.60
C PRO A 85 -11.05 0.99 -5.29
N VAL A 86 -11.04 -0.32 -5.19
CA VAL A 86 -9.81 -1.05 -4.96
C VAL A 86 -8.88 -0.88 -6.16
N ARG A 87 -7.59 -0.66 -5.89
CA ARG A 87 -6.58 -0.52 -6.94
C ARG A 87 -5.45 -1.48 -6.66
N LYS A 88 -4.84 -2.00 -7.70
CA LYS A 88 -3.68 -2.89 -7.58
C LYS A 88 -2.53 -2.36 -8.41
N LEU A 89 -1.34 -2.44 -7.87
CA LEU A 89 -0.13 -2.04 -8.57
C LEU A 89 0.90 -3.14 -8.39
N ILE A 90 1.47 -3.61 -9.49
CA ILE A 90 2.44 -4.68 -9.46
C ILE A 90 3.83 -4.10 -9.64
N GLY A 91 4.80 -4.62 -8.88
CA GLY A 91 6.18 -4.23 -9.02
C GLY A 91 6.76 -3.65 -7.75
N ASP A 92 7.99 -3.17 -7.82
CA ASP A 92 8.72 -2.70 -6.65
C ASP A 92 8.41 -1.25 -6.30
N LEU A 93 7.48 -0.63 -7.00
CA LEU A 93 7.01 0.73 -6.71
C LEU A 93 8.11 1.79 -6.86
N SER A 94 9.08 1.51 -7.71
CA SER A 94 10.20 2.44 -7.90
C SER A 94 9.83 3.66 -8.75
N ASN A 95 8.82 3.52 -9.61
CA ASN A 95 8.40 4.65 -10.44
C ASN A 95 7.35 5.45 -9.66
N THR A 96 7.81 6.50 -9.01
CA THR A 96 6.97 7.30 -8.12
C THR A 96 5.72 7.84 -8.81
N GLU A 97 5.87 8.42 -9.98
CA GLU A 97 4.73 9.00 -10.67
C GLU A 97 3.68 7.93 -10.99
N ARG A 98 4.13 6.79 -11.45
CA ARG A 98 3.22 5.71 -11.79
C ARG A 98 2.45 5.23 -10.56
N VAL A 99 3.11 5.17 -9.42
CA VAL A 99 2.45 4.75 -8.19
C VAL A 99 1.43 5.81 -7.77
N LEU A 100 1.79 7.07 -7.86
CA LEU A 100 0.87 8.13 -7.44
C LEU A 100 -0.37 8.16 -8.33
N VAL A 101 -0.20 7.98 -9.63
CA VAL A 101 -1.33 7.93 -10.54
C VAL A 101 -2.16 6.67 -10.28
N GLY A 102 -1.48 5.53 -10.08
CA GLY A 102 -2.19 4.27 -9.85
C GLY A 102 -2.99 4.26 -8.56
N LEU A 103 -2.57 5.03 -7.57
CA LEU A 103 -3.30 5.13 -6.32
C LEU A 103 -4.29 6.30 -6.33
N ASP A 104 -4.39 7.01 -7.44
CA ASP A 104 -5.27 8.18 -7.54
C ASP A 104 -4.85 9.30 -6.60
N LEU A 105 -3.57 9.38 -6.27
CA LEU A 105 -3.08 10.47 -5.45
C LEU A 105 -2.80 11.71 -6.29
N ILE A 106 -2.54 11.54 -7.58
CA ILE A 106 -2.43 12.66 -8.50
C ILE A 106 -3.17 12.27 -9.77
N PRO A 107 -3.61 13.23 -10.55
CA PRO A 107 -4.32 12.92 -11.79
C PRO A 107 -3.37 12.36 -12.83
N VAL A 108 -3.92 11.66 -13.80
CA VAL A 108 -3.13 11.16 -14.92
C VAL A 108 -2.54 12.35 -15.64
N PRO A 109 -1.24 12.35 -15.91
CA PRO A 109 -0.64 13.48 -16.59
C PRO A 109 -1.25 13.65 -17.98
N ARG A 110 -1.54 14.92 -18.34
CA ARG A 110 -1.98 15.17 -19.66
C ARG A 110 -0.81 15.29 -20.47
N THR A 111 -0.30 14.29 -21.00
CA THR A 111 0.83 14.44 -21.81
C THR A 111 0.31 14.88 -23.06
N SER A 112 0.89 15.74 -23.58
CA SER A 112 0.56 16.23 -24.76
C SER A 112 0.62 15.28 -25.76
N ALA A 113 0.81 14.35 -25.48
CA ALA A 113 0.88 13.41 -26.53
C ALA A 113 0.61 13.92 -27.64
#